data_bf76d6e0af7a45ab61ecc34cd73afc82
#
_entry.id   bf76d6e0af7a45ab61ecc34cd73afc82
#
_cell.length_a   1.000
_cell.length_b   1.000
_cell.length_c   1.000
_cell.angle_alpha   90.00
_cell.angle_beta   90.00
_cell.angle_gamma   90.00
#
_symmetry.space_group_name_H-M   'P 1'
#
loop_
_entity.id
_entity.type
_entity.pdbx_description
1 polymer ?
#
loop_
_entity_poly.entity_id
_entity_poly.type
_entity_poly.pdbx_seq_one_letter_code
_entity_poly.pdbx_strand_id
1 'polypeptide(L)'
;MAYIIGAGVAGTILVFPYAGMAFWRNKLPQFYNVSIPFFLIPIVWGFWNWLYFRLHKPFNVIGVWGALLGIILGIAANFYLYAKGVWFEVAIGAPFFAMAVYYILWMFIIDPLNDAMMN
;
A
#
# COMPACT_ATOMS: atom_id res chain seq x y z
N MET A 1 -14.27 -10.22 8.85
CA MET A 1 -14.31 -8.77 9.14
C MET A 1 -12.96 -8.08 8.86
N ALA A 2 -11.84 -8.65 9.31
CA ALA A 2 -10.52 -8.04 9.08
C ALA A 2 -10.22 -7.83 7.58
N TYR A 3 -10.57 -8.79 6.74
CA TYR A 3 -10.41 -8.65 5.30
C TYR A 3 -11.22 -7.46 4.76
N ILE A 4 -12.46 -7.34 5.20
CA ILE A 4 -13.35 -6.27 4.75
C ILE A 4 -12.81 -4.90 5.17
N ILE A 5 -12.26 -4.81 6.38
CA ILE A 5 -11.68 -3.56 6.87
C ILE A 5 -10.49 -3.13 5.99
N GLY A 6 -9.54 -4.03 5.77
CA GLY A 6 -8.39 -3.71 4.94
C GLY A 6 -8.76 -3.36 3.52
N ALA A 7 -9.63 -4.17 2.91
CA ALA A 7 -10.06 -3.94 1.54
C ALA A 7 -10.87 -2.64 1.41
N GLY A 8 -11.74 -2.35 2.39
CA GLY A 8 -12.56 -1.15 2.37
C GLY A 8 -11.74 0.13 2.50
N VAL A 9 -10.75 0.13 3.39
CA VAL A 9 -9.86 1.28 3.54
C VAL A 9 -9.08 1.51 2.25
N ALA A 10 -8.52 0.45 1.68
CA ALA A 10 -7.78 0.56 0.42
C ALA A 10 -8.66 1.10 -0.70
N GLY A 11 -9.88 0.57 -0.82
CA GLY A 11 -10.80 1.02 -1.86
C GLY A 11 -11.16 2.50 -1.75
N THR A 12 -11.30 2.98 -0.51
CA THR A 12 -11.62 4.38 -0.25
C THR A 12 -10.44 5.31 -0.61
N ILE A 13 -9.22 4.87 -0.34
CA ILE A 13 -8.02 5.69 -0.51
C ILE A 13 -7.49 5.66 -1.95
N LEU A 14 -7.88 4.67 -2.76
CA LEU A 14 -7.33 4.48 -4.11
C LEU A 14 -7.46 5.70 -5.02
N VAL A 15 -8.39 6.60 -4.75
CA VAL A 15 -8.55 7.82 -5.55
C VAL A 15 -7.26 8.64 -5.59
N PHE A 16 -6.48 8.65 -4.51
CA PHE A 16 -5.26 9.45 -4.45
C PHE A 16 -4.14 8.92 -5.35
N PRO A 17 -3.78 7.61 -5.31
CA PRO A 17 -2.76 7.09 -6.24
C PRO A 17 -3.22 7.15 -7.70
N TYR A 18 -4.50 6.94 -7.99
CA TYR A 18 -5.01 7.10 -9.36
C TYR A 18 -4.85 8.53 -9.86
N ALA A 19 -5.23 9.51 -9.02
CA ALA A 19 -5.09 10.92 -9.39
C ALA A 19 -3.62 11.31 -9.55
N GLY A 20 -2.76 10.84 -8.65
CA GLY A 20 -1.32 11.09 -8.73
C GLY A 20 -0.71 10.51 -9.98
N MET A 21 -1.08 9.27 -10.33
CA MET A 21 -0.57 8.63 -11.54
C MET A 21 -1.03 9.37 -12.79
N ALA A 22 -2.30 9.78 -12.85
CA ALA A 22 -2.83 10.54 -13.98
C ALA A 22 -2.07 11.87 -14.15
N PHE A 23 -1.81 12.56 -13.04
CA PHE A 23 -1.05 13.82 -13.05
C PHE A 23 0.35 13.61 -13.62
N TRP A 24 1.08 12.59 -13.12
CA TRP A 24 2.46 12.35 -13.56
C TRP A 24 2.53 11.86 -15.00
N ARG A 25 1.55 11.04 -15.45
CA ARG A 25 1.51 10.60 -16.83
C ARG A 25 1.38 11.76 -17.82
N ASN A 26 0.66 12.81 -17.43
CA ASN A 26 0.52 14.00 -18.28
C ASN A 26 1.75 14.90 -18.24
N LYS A 27 2.56 14.84 -17.17
CA LYS A 27 3.71 15.73 -17.01
C LYS A 27 5.02 15.13 -17.49
N LEU A 28 5.19 13.81 -17.29
CA LEU A 28 6.46 13.13 -17.56
C LEU A 28 6.24 11.97 -18.54
N PRO A 29 6.85 12.06 -19.75
CA PRO A 29 6.66 11.01 -20.77
C PRO A 29 7.07 9.61 -20.30
N GLN A 30 8.02 9.50 -19.39
CA GLN A 30 8.49 8.21 -18.90
C GLN A 30 7.43 7.43 -18.16
N PHE A 31 6.35 8.09 -17.71
CA PHE A 31 5.23 7.43 -17.03
C PHE A 31 4.12 6.98 -17.99
N TYR A 32 4.21 7.24 -19.28
CA TYR A 32 3.17 6.84 -20.23
C TYR A 32 2.94 5.32 -20.26
N ASN A 33 4.01 4.54 -20.10
CA ASN A 33 3.92 3.08 -20.14
C ASN A 33 3.71 2.45 -18.77
N VAL A 34 3.56 3.28 -17.74
CA VAL A 34 3.34 2.79 -16.37
C VAL A 34 1.84 2.58 -16.19
N SER A 35 1.45 1.33 -15.93
CA SER A 35 0.06 0.96 -15.64
C SER A 35 0.07 0.06 -14.42
N ILE A 36 -0.18 0.64 -13.25
CA ILE A 36 -0.17 -0.09 -12.00
C ILE A 36 -1.57 -0.68 -11.78
N PRO A 37 -1.68 -1.99 -11.49
CA PRO A 37 -2.99 -2.60 -11.27
C PRO A 37 -3.51 -2.28 -9.87
N PHE A 38 -3.92 -1.03 -9.66
CA PHE A 38 -4.37 -0.56 -8.36
C PHE A 38 -5.58 -1.34 -7.83
N PHE A 39 -6.35 -1.98 -8.73
CA PHE A 39 -7.48 -2.79 -8.30
C PHE A 39 -7.08 -3.99 -7.43
N LEU A 40 -5.82 -4.39 -7.48
CA LEU A 40 -5.30 -5.48 -6.62
C LEU A 40 -5.03 -5.01 -5.21
N ILE A 41 -4.87 -3.72 -4.97
CA ILE A 41 -4.51 -3.20 -3.64
C ILE A 41 -5.56 -3.53 -2.58
N PRO A 42 -6.88 -3.35 -2.83
CA PRO A 42 -7.87 -3.76 -1.83
C PRO A 42 -7.78 -5.24 -1.47
N ILE A 43 -7.51 -6.10 -2.44
CA ILE A 43 -7.38 -7.54 -2.21
C ILE A 43 -6.16 -7.80 -1.33
N VAL A 44 -5.02 -7.18 -1.64
CA VAL A 44 -3.78 -7.36 -0.88
C VAL A 44 -3.93 -6.82 0.54
N TRP A 45 -4.51 -5.63 0.70
CA TRP A 45 -4.69 -5.04 2.02
C TRP A 45 -5.65 -5.86 2.89
N GLY A 46 -6.74 -6.34 2.27
CA GLY A 46 -7.68 -7.19 2.99
C GLY A 46 -7.03 -8.48 3.46
N PHE A 47 -6.30 -9.14 2.57
CA PHE A 47 -5.56 -10.36 2.90
C PHE A 47 -4.54 -10.09 4.01
N TRP A 48 -3.77 -8.99 3.90
CA TRP A 48 -2.72 -8.67 4.86
C TRP A 48 -3.28 -8.39 6.25
N ASN A 49 -4.39 -7.66 6.33
CA ASN A 49 -5.06 -7.41 7.60
C ASN A 49 -5.65 -8.68 8.19
N TRP A 50 -6.25 -9.52 7.35
CA TRP A 50 -6.77 -10.81 7.78
C TRP A 50 -5.65 -11.71 8.31
N LEU A 51 -4.51 -11.73 7.62
CA LEU A 51 -3.36 -12.58 7.98
C LEU A 51 -2.80 -12.19 9.35
N TYR A 52 -2.81 -10.90 9.70
CA TYR A 52 -2.35 -10.43 11.00
C TYR A 52 -3.12 -11.13 12.14
N PHE A 53 -4.44 -11.19 12.01
CA PHE A 53 -5.25 -11.85 13.02
C PHE A 53 -5.14 -13.37 12.93
N ARG A 54 -4.97 -13.90 11.76
CA ARG A 54 -4.80 -15.34 11.56
C ARG A 54 -3.50 -15.85 12.21
N LEU A 55 -2.47 -15.02 12.25
CA LEU A 55 -1.19 -15.34 12.87
C LEU A 55 -1.14 -14.93 14.35
N HIS A 56 -2.29 -14.61 14.96
CA HIS A 56 -2.40 -14.25 16.37
C HIS A 56 -1.61 -12.98 16.72
N LYS A 57 -1.70 -11.96 15.85
CA LYS A 57 -1.09 -10.63 16.07
C LYS A 57 0.41 -10.77 16.35
N PRO A 58 1.22 -11.12 15.33
CA PRO A 58 2.65 -11.40 15.52
C PRO A 58 3.47 -10.22 16.03
N PHE A 59 2.97 -8.99 15.92
CA PHE A 59 3.64 -7.80 16.42
C PHE A 59 2.77 -7.06 17.41
N ASN A 60 3.40 -6.51 18.45
CA ASN A 60 2.69 -5.70 19.44
C ASN A 60 2.18 -4.39 18.84
N VAL A 61 2.88 -3.86 17.85
CA VAL A 61 2.51 -2.62 17.16
C VAL A 61 2.08 -2.98 15.74
N ILE A 62 0.80 -2.82 15.44
CA ILE A 62 0.26 -3.20 14.12
C ILE A 62 0.87 -2.37 12.98
N GLY A 63 1.37 -1.16 13.30
CA GLY A 63 2.05 -0.34 12.30
C GLY A 63 3.26 -1.02 11.69
N VAL A 64 3.97 -1.85 12.45
CA VAL A 64 5.09 -2.64 11.94
C VAL A 64 4.62 -3.62 10.87
N TRP A 65 3.45 -4.24 11.09
CA TRP A 65 2.85 -5.13 10.10
C TRP A 65 2.51 -4.40 8.80
N GLY A 66 1.93 -3.21 8.93
CA GLY A 66 1.68 -2.36 7.77
C GLY A 66 2.95 -1.93 7.05
N ALA A 67 3.98 -1.56 7.82
CA ALA A 67 5.28 -1.19 7.25
C ALA A 67 5.91 -2.33 6.45
N LEU A 68 5.77 -3.58 6.92
CA LEU A 68 6.26 -4.74 6.18
C LEU A 68 5.58 -4.85 4.81
N LEU A 69 4.27 -4.67 4.76
CA LEU A 69 3.57 -4.66 3.49
C LEU A 69 4.05 -3.52 2.60
N GLY A 70 4.26 -2.34 3.18
CA GLY A 70 4.78 -1.19 2.46
C GLY A 70 6.13 -1.47 1.82
N ILE A 71 7.05 -2.11 2.56
CA ILE A 71 8.35 -2.50 2.03
C ILE A 71 8.18 -3.48 0.87
N ILE A 72 7.37 -4.51 1.05
CA ILE A 72 7.17 -5.54 0.02
C ILE A 72 6.61 -4.92 -1.25
N LEU A 73 5.55 -4.12 -1.13
CA LEU A 73 4.93 -3.48 -2.28
C LEU A 73 5.83 -2.42 -2.89
N GLY A 74 6.59 -1.70 -2.06
CA GLY A 74 7.54 -0.70 -2.54
C GLY A 74 8.68 -1.32 -3.34
N ILE A 75 9.20 -2.47 -2.91
CA ILE A 75 10.22 -3.19 -3.65
C ILE A 75 9.65 -3.69 -4.98
N ALA A 76 8.44 -4.25 -4.96
CA ALA A 76 7.78 -4.69 -6.18
C ALA A 76 7.56 -3.54 -7.15
N ALA A 77 7.11 -2.39 -6.64
CA ALA A 77 6.94 -1.18 -7.44
C ALA A 77 8.26 -0.69 -8.00
N ASN A 78 9.33 -0.78 -7.22
CA ASN A 78 10.67 -0.39 -7.63
C ASN A 78 11.12 -1.19 -8.86
N PHE A 79 11.00 -2.52 -8.81
CA PHE A 79 11.34 -3.35 -9.96
C PHE A 79 10.46 -3.04 -11.17
N TYR A 80 9.17 -2.84 -10.95
CA TYR A 80 8.24 -2.53 -12.03
C TYR A 80 8.60 -1.19 -12.71
N LEU A 81 8.86 -0.15 -11.91
CA LEU A 81 9.20 1.17 -12.44
C LEU A 81 10.53 1.14 -13.18
N TYR A 82 11.52 0.42 -12.64
CA TYR A 82 12.80 0.25 -13.31
C TYR A 82 12.64 -0.41 -14.67
N ALA A 83 11.80 -1.46 -14.73
CA ALA A 83 11.54 -2.17 -15.99
C ALA A 83 10.83 -1.28 -17.02
N LYS A 84 10.10 -0.26 -16.57
CA LYS A 84 9.39 0.68 -17.43
C LYS A 84 10.24 1.92 -17.79
N GLY A 85 11.48 1.98 -17.34
CA GLY A 85 12.38 3.08 -17.69
C GLY A 85 12.25 4.32 -16.83
N VAL A 86 11.61 4.22 -15.66
CA VAL A 86 11.53 5.33 -14.71
C VAL A 86 12.88 5.50 -14.01
N TRP A 87 13.20 6.73 -13.65
CA TRP A 87 14.48 7.07 -13.03
C TRP A 87 14.73 6.24 -11.77
N PHE A 88 15.99 5.80 -11.65
CA PHE A 88 16.40 4.96 -10.52
C PHE A 88 16.24 5.68 -9.18
N GLU A 89 16.56 6.98 -9.14
CA GLU A 89 16.44 7.77 -7.90
C GLU A 89 15.01 7.83 -7.39
N VAL A 90 14.05 7.96 -8.31
CA VAL A 90 12.63 7.94 -7.94
C VAL A 90 12.24 6.56 -7.44
N ALA A 91 12.69 5.52 -8.14
CA ALA A 91 12.34 4.14 -7.80
C ALA A 91 12.93 3.73 -6.45
N ILE A 92 14.18 4.12 -6.15
CA ILE A 92 14.85 3.68 -4.93
C ILE A 92 14.21 4.25 -3.67
N GLY A 93 13.54 5.41 -3.77
CA GLY A 93 12.85 6.00 -2.63
C GLY A 93 11.49 5.37 -2.33
N ALA A 94 10.92 4.64 -3.29
CA ALA A 94 9.57 4.12 -3.17
C ALA A 94 9.38 3.16 -1.97
N PRO A 95 10.29 2.20 -1.69
CA PRO A 95 10.11 1.30 -0.55
C PRO A 95 10.09 2.04 0.78
N PHE A 96 10.94 3.05 0.95
CA PHE A 96 11.01 3.80 2.21
C PHE A 96 9.77 4.67 2.39
N PHE A 97 9.32 5.31 1.33
CA PHE A 97 8.10 6.11 1.38
C PHE A 97 6.88 5.24 1.67
N ALA A 98 6.77 4.10 0.99
CA ALA A 98 5.67 3.17 1.20
C ALA A 98 5.68 2.61 2.63
N MET A 99 6.85 2.31 3.17
CA MET A 99 6.97 1.82 4.54
C MET A 99 6.39 2.83 5.54
N ALA A 100 6.76 4.10 5.40
CA ALA A 100 6.29 5.14 6.30
C ALA A 100 4.78 5.35 6.17
N VAL A 101 4.27 5.43 4.93
CA VAL A 101 2.84 5.63 4.68
C VAL A 101 2.02 4.46 5.23
N TYR A 102 2.47 3.23 5.00
CA TYR A 102 1.74 2.05 5.45
C TYR A 102 1.78 1.90 6.96
N TYR A 103 2.88 2.28 7.60
CA TYR A 103 2.95 2.32 9.06
C TYR A 103 1.85 3.25 9.61
N ILE A 104 1.77 4.45 9.07
CA ILE A 104 0.79 5.45 9.49
C ILE A 104 -0.63 4.95 9.23
N LEU A 105 -0.89 4.38 8.06
CA LEU A 105 -2.22 3.89 7.71
C LEU A 105 -2.68 2.77 8.64
N TRP A 106 -1.79 1.82 8.96
CA TRP A 106 -2.15 0.73 9.86
C TRP A 106 -2.34 1.19 11.29
N MET A 107 -1.51 2.14 11.76
CA MET A 107 -1.62 2.63 13.13
C MET A 107 -2.84 3.51 13.36
N PHE A 108 -3.16 4.41 12.41
CA PHE A 108 -4.12 5.47 12.67
C PHE A 108 -5.47 5.28 11.97
N ILE A 109 -5.56 4.38 11.01
CA ILE A 109 -6.81 4.14 10.29
C ILE A 109 -7.27 2.70 10.47
N ILE A 110 -6.43 1.74 10.15
CA ILE A 110 -6.83 0.32 10.17
C ILE A 110 -6.96 -0.20 11.60
N ASP A 111 -6.01 0.12 12.48
CA ASP A 111 -6.08 -0.36 13.86
C ASP A 111 -7.32 0.14 14.60
N PRO A 112 -7.65 1.45 14.55
CA PRO A 112 -8.91 1.90 15.18
C PRO A 112 -10.16 1.25 14.59
N LEU A 113 -10.19 0.99 13.29
CA LEU A 113 -11.30 0.30 12.67
C LEU A 113 -11.38 -1.16 13.09
N ASN A 114 -10.25 -1.84 13.20
CA ASN A 114 -10.20 -3.19 13.72
C ASN A 114 -10.77 -3.23 15.14
N ASP A 115 -10.35 -2.31 16.01
CA ASP A 115 -10.84 -2.25 17.37
C ASP A 115 -12.33 -1.97 17.43
N ALA A 116 -12.82 -1.02 16.62
CA ALA A 116 -14.22 -0.63 16.63
C ALA A 116 -15.14 -1.71 16.08
N MET A 117 -14.69 -2.47 15.07
CA MET A 117 -15.57 -3.38 14.34
C MET A 117 -15.38 -4.85 14.70
N MET A 118 -14.26 -5.21 15.32
CA MET A 118 -13.96 -6.60 15.68
C MET A 118 -14.03 -6.86 17.18
N ASN A 119 -14.03 -5.83 17.99
CA ASN A 119 -14.15 -5.93 19.45
C ASN A 119 -15.53 -5.35 19.91
#